data_543630787bf2f978a9e68c9e15f389a2
#
_entry.id   543630787bf2f978a9e68c9e15f389a2
#
_cell.length_a   1.000
_cell.length_b   1.000
_cell.length_c   1.000
_cell.angle_alpha   90.00
_cell.angle_beta   90.00
_cell.angle_gamma   90.00
#
_symmetry.space_group_name_H-M   'P 1'
#
loop_
_entity.id
_entity.type
_entity.pdbx_description
1 polymer ?
#
loop_
_entity_poly.entity_id
_entity_poly.type
_entity_poly.pdbx_seq_one_letter_code
_entity_poly.pdbx_strand_id
1 'polypeptide(L)'
;MIREKRNKEKLASYYRKFMEDGVIDPNVHPWVAESWQRCRAMKLPHETMPKLNKLSREEIVEHQKTHEFIVKYVDGLYEQSKQHFNIHNLSMLLIDEDGYVIKNYALPFFQRVIEDIQGMRVLEEDVGTSSISIAREHNVPFLMFGPEMWIKDSHSGDACSAPICVNGKIRYIISFFSLDQNDLPYDLLLSLLLTMKYSIEQHLSMLEYWSIYQLMMNELPVAVYWIGQDEQLKYCNNNAQKRLDGKQNLEDVFLNYEHIPIKKALQGVPTHRREITWITQDRTYEDITTVMPIKVGSEVESALVMSMSIEDLKTTIAHATGYSSRYSLYSMVGETSEFLALQHKASRIARSDNNILLQGEPGTGKQRLAHGIHQASPRAAAPLIVVKCSNAPIEALEEEFFGSVDGDRQPMAGKLELALGGTLFLDEVEKLPVEMGDKLADALKNGLVNRETGVRKKLNVRVIAACDSNLKRLSDKGLFSKSLYELVLDTTMRVPPLRERVKDIEVIASHILAEMSAQHNLPPKRLSPEALNLLTGCSWPGNIKQLQGVIEQAFFHTPGAIIESDNIKPVSYTHLTLPTIA
;
A
#
# COMPACT_ATOMS: atom_id res chain seq x y z
N MET A 1 -23.25 7.82 -35.57
CA MET A 1 -23.85 7.59 -36.88
C MET A 1 -24.39 8.92 -37.38
N ILE A 2 -23.87 9.44 -38.49
CA ILE A 2 -24.30 10.72 -39.08
C ILE A 2 -25.70 10.48 -39.63
N ARG A 3 -26.70 11.19 -39.10
CA ARG A 3 -28.08 11.12 -39.59
C ARG A 3 -28.28 12.19 -40.64
N GLU A 4 -28.75 11.82 -41.83
CA GLU A 4 -29.10 12.79 -42.87
C GLU A 4 -30.18 13.75 -42.37
N LYS A 5 -30.10 15.00 -42.81
CA LYS A 5 -31.08 16.04 -42.49
C LYS A 5 -32.49 15.55 -42.84
N ARG A 6 -33.32 15.35 -41.81
CA ARG A 6 -34.70 14.88 -42.03
C ARG A 6 -35.66 16.07 -42.06
N ASN A 7 -36.72 15.93 -42.84
CA ASN A 7 -37.78 16.91 -42.87
C ASN A 7 -38.52 16.93 -41.52
N LYS A 8 -38.37 18.00 -40.75
CA LYS A 8 -38.98 18.18 -39.44
C LYS A 8 -40.52 18.09 -39.47
N GLU A 9 -41.17 18.57 -40.57
CA GLU A 9 -42.62 18.46 -40.71
C GLU A 9 -43.10 17.02 -40.82
N LYS A 10 -42.35 16.15 -41.53
CA LYS A 10 -42.63 14.73 -41.58
C LYS A 10 -42.43 14.07 -40.22
N LEU A 11 -41.36 14.40 -39.52
CA LEU A 11 -41.12 13.87 -38.16
C LEU A 11 -42.24 14.29 -37.20
N ALA A 12 -42.68 15.52 -37.26
CA ALA A 12 -43.82 15.99 -36.46
C ALA A 12 -45.14 15.26 -36.81
N SER A 13 -45.34 14.91 -38.08
CA SER A 13 -46.49 14.10 -38.46
C SER A 13 -46.44 12.67 -37.91
N TYR A 14 -45.25 12.02 -37.87
CA TYR A 14 -45.05 10.74 -37.26
C TYR A 14 -45.30 10.71 -35.77
N TYR A 15 -44.78 11.76 -35.05
CA TYR A 15 -45.03 11.95 -33.61
C TYR A 15 -46.53 12.09 -33.34
N ARG A 16 -47.22 12.99 -34.06
CA ARG A 16 -48.66 13.23 -33.90
C ARG A 16 -49.47 11.95 -34.09
N LYS A 17 -49.21 11.20 -35.15
CA LYS A 17 -49.84 9.92 -35.42
C LYS A 17 -49.63 8.91 -34.30
N PHE A 18 -48.42 8.83 -33.78
CA PHE A 18 -48.13 7.96 -32.63
C PHE A 18 -48.91 8.38 -31.38
N MET A 19 -49.01 9.67 -31.12
CA MET A 19 -49.74 10.16 -29.94
C MET A 19 -51.27 9.93 -30.06
N GLU A 20 -51.83 10.09 -31.27
CA GLU A 20 -53.26 9.89 -31.54
C GLU A 20 -53.62 8.40 -31.58
N ASP A 21 -52.97 7.64 -32.42
CA ASP A 21 -53.38 6.26 -32.77
C ASP A 21 -52.50 5.19 -32.12
N GLY A 22 -51.36 5.53 -31.54
CA GLY A 22 -50.36 4.59 -30.98
C GLY A 22 -49.57 3.86 -32.06
N VAL A 23 -49.67 4.27 -33.33
CA VAL A 23 -49.00 3.64 -34.46
C VAL A 23 -47.68 4.31 -34.76
N ILE A 24 -46.60 3.55 -34.70
CA ILE A 24 -45.25 4.01 -35.07
C ILE A 24 -45.05 3.90 -36.57
N ASP A 25 -44.61 4.99 -37.17
CA ASP A 25 -44.22 5.01 -38.59
C ASP A 25 -42.86 4.30 -38.77
N PRO A 26 -42.69 3.39 -39.76
CA PRO A 26 -41.42 2.68 -39.99
C PRO A 26 -40.20 3.60 -40.25
N ASN A 27 -40.43 4.85 -40.59
CA ASN A 27 -39.36 5.82 -40.80
C ASN A 27 -38.85 6.48 -39.51
N VAL A 28 -39.49 6.27 -38.37
CA VAL A 28 -38.97 6.70 -37.07
C VAL A 28 -37.73 5.86 -36.74
N HIS A 29 -36.73 6.48 -36.15
CA HIS A 29 -35.53 5.75 -35.73
C HIS A 29 -35.89 4.68 -34.69
N PRO A 30 -35.42 3.43 -34.83
CA PRO A 30 -35.83 2.33 -33.95
C PRO A 30 -35.71 2.66 -32.46
N TRP A 31 -34.60 3.23 -32.02
CA TRP A 31 -34.37 3.61 -30.63
C TRP A 31 -35.34 4.70 -30.12
N VAL A 32 -35.67 5.66 -30.99
CA VAL A 32 -36.68 6.67 -30.67
C VAL A 32 -38.06 6.03 -30.54
N ALA A 33 -38.39 5.10 -31.45
CA ALA A 33 -39.65 4.36 -31.43
C ALA A 33 -39.80 3.55 -30.14
N GLU A 34 -38.76 2.83 -29.74
CA GLU A 34 -38.76 2.04 -28.50
C GLU A 34 -38.91 2.95 -27.28
N SER A 35 -38.20 4.07 -27.24
CA SER A 35 -38.31 5.06 -26.15
C SER A 35 -39.70 5.69 -26.09
N TRP A 36 -40.32 6.02 -27.24
CA TRP A 36 -41.70 6.54 -27.28
C TRP A 36 -42.68 5.54 -26.69
N GLN A 37 -42.55 4.23 -26.98
CA GLN A 37 -43.38 3.19 -26.40
C GLN A 37 -43.23 3.12 -24.88
N ARG A 38 -42.00 3.20 -24.37
CA ARG A 38 -41.75 3.20 -22.92
C ARG A 38 -42.36 4.44 -22.26
N CYS A 39 -42.16 5.62 -22.84
CA CYS A 39 -42.72 6.86 -22.32
C CYS A 39 -44.25 6.83 -22.26
N ARG A 40 -44.87 6.28 -23.29
CA ARG A 40 -46.33 6.10 -23.32
C ARG A 40 -46.82 5.10 -22.28
N ALA A 41 -46.11 3.99 -22.11
CA ALA A 41 -46.42 2.99 -21.07
C ALA A 41 -46.29 3.58 -19.65
N MET A 42 -45.32 4.45 -19.41
CA MET A 42 -45.12 5.17 -18.17
C MET A 42 -46.14 6.34 -17.98
N LYS A 43 -46.93 6.65 -18.99
CA LYS A 43 -47.90 7.77 -19.00
C LYS A 43 -47.23 9.13 -18.71
N LEU A 44 -46.03 9.35 -19.24
CA LEU A 44 -45.34 10.61 -19.03
C LEU A 44 -46.08 11.78 -19.71
N PRO A 45 -46.16 12.97 -19.10
CA PRO A 45 -46.68 14.16 -19.75
C PRO A 45 -45.85 14.50 -20.99
N HIS A 46 -46.48 14.95 -22.08
CA HIS A 46 -45.81 15.20 -23.34
C HIS A 46 -46.07 16.57 -23.96
N GLU A 47 -47.08 17.32 -23.49
CA GLU A 47 -47.37 18.64 -24.02
C GLU A 47 -46.38 19.69 -23.51
N THR A 48 -46.13 19.71 -22.19
CA THR A 48 -45.27 20.67 -21.52
C THR A 48 -44.25 19.96 -20.63
N MET A 49 -43.15 20.66 -20.33
CA MET A 49 -42.12 20.15 -19.42
C MET A 49 -42.71 19.78 -18.06
N PRO A 50 -42.54 18.55 -17.58
CA PRO A 50 -43.01 18.14 -16.25
C PRO A 50 -42.20 18.83 -15.14
N LYS A 51 -42.74 18.78 -13.91
CA LYS A 51 -41.95 19.18 -12.75
C LYS A 51 -40.86 18.13 -12.49
N LEU A 52 -39.60 18.51 -12.78
CA LEU A 52 -38.46 17.61 -12.65
C LEU A 52 -38.05 17.39 -11.18
N ASN A 53 -37.45 16.24 -10.90
CA ASN A 53 -36.73 15.98 -9.67
C ASN A 53 -35.53 16.94 -9.59
N LYS A 54 -35.45 17.72 -8.49
CA LYS A 54 -34.38 18.69 -8.29
C LYS A 54 -33.76 18.53 -6.93
N LEU A 55 -32.45 18.56 -6.88
CA LEU A 55 -31.67 18.61 -5.65
C LEU A 55 -32.00 19.90 -4.86
N SER A 56 -31.94 19.83 -3.55
CA SER A 56 -32.03 21.01 -2.68
C SER A 56 -30.82 21.95 -2.92
N ARG A 57 -30.90 23.18 -2.44
CA ARG A 57 -29.78 24.14 -2.58
C ARG A 57 -28.49 23.65 -1.95
N GLU A 58 -28.58 22.98 -0.80
CA GLU A 58 -27.42 22.44 -0.09
C GLU A 58 -26.81 21.27 -0.86
N GLU A 59 -27.65 20.35 -1.36
CA GLU A 59 -27.22 19.21 -2.18
C GLU A 59 -26.59 19.68 -3.51
N ILE A 60 -27.09 20.73 -4.15
CA ILE A 60 -26.48 21.30 -5.36
C ILE A 60 -25.06 21.79 -5.09
N VAL A 61 -24.83 22.48 -3.96
CA VAL A 61 -23.50 22.97 -3.58
C VAL A 61 -22.53 21.82 -3.31
N GLU A 62 -22.97 20.78 -2.64
CA GLU A 62 -22.16 19.60 -2.37
C GLU A 62 -21.88 18.82 -3.65
N HIS A 63 -22.88 18.63 -4.48
CA HIS A 63 -22.76 18.00 -5.80
C HIS A 63 -21.77 18.74 -6.70
N GLN A 64 -21.79 20.07 -6.72
CA GLN A 64 -20.81 20.88 -7.45
C GLN A 64 -19.39 20.70 -6.93
N LYS A 65 -19.20 20.63 -5.60
CA LYS A 65 -17.88 20.39 -5.01
C LYS A 65 -17.32 19.02 -5.40
N THR A 66 -18.17 18.01 -5.39
CA THR A 66 -17.80 16.64 -5.77
C THR A 66 -17.30 16.57 -7.21
N HIS A 67 -17.89 17.38 -8.09
CA HIS A 67 -17.55 17.41 -9.52
C HIS A 67 -16.68 18.61 -9.94
N GLU A 68 -16.12 19.37 -8.99
CA GLU A 68 -15.37 20.60 -9.24
C GLU A 68 -14.20 20.39 -10.23
N PHE A 69 -13.51 19.28 -10.11
CA PHE A 69 -12.35 18.95 -10.95
C PHE A 69 -12.72 18.83 -12.43
N ILE A 70 -13.86 18.18 -12.73
CA ILE A 70 -14.32 18.05 -14.13
C ILE A 70 -14.95 19.34 -14.64
N VAL A 71 -15.66 20.07 -13.78
CA VAL A 71 -16.26 21.36 -14.13
C VAL A 71 -15.17 22.35 -14.55
N LYS A 72 -14.08 22.47 -13.80
CA LYS A 72 -12.94 23.34 -14.17
C LYS A 72 -12.35 23.01 -15.53
N TYR A 73 -12.22 21.73 -15.84
CA TYR A 73 -11.70 21.31 -17.15
C TYR A 73 -12.68 21.65 -18.27
N VAL A 74 -13.96 21.33 -18.09
CA VAL A 74 -15.02 21.62 -19.08
C VAL A 74 -15.21 23.12 -19.26
N ASP A 75 -15.05 23.94 -18.21
CA ASP A 75 -15.03 25.41 -18.30
C ASP A 75 -13.96 25.90 -19.27
N GLY A 76 -12.74 25.32 -19.17
CA GLY A 76 -11.67 25.65 -20.10
C GLY A 76 -11.99 25.31 -21.56
N LEU A 77 -12.58 24.14 -21.81
CA LEU A 77 -13.00 23.71 -23.14
C LEU A 77 -14.12 24.58 -23.68
N TYR A 78 -15.08 24.94 -22.84
CA TYR A 78 -16.18 25.84 -23.23
C TYR A 78 -15.67 27.24 -23.62
N GLU A 79 -14.83 27.86 -22.81
CA GLU A 79 -14.27 29.18 -23.11
C GLU A 79 -13.48 29.20 -24.42
N GLN A 80 -12.69 28.15 -24.72
CA GLN A 80 -11.99 27.97 -25.99
C GLN A 80 -12.96 27.87 -27.19
N SER A 81 -14.14 27.23 -26.98
CA SER A 81 -15.14 26.96 -28.02
C SER A 81 -16.28 27.99 -28.05
N LYS A 82 -16.28 28.97 -27.16
CA LYS A 82 -17.39 29.93 -26.91
C LYS A 82 -17.88 30.66 -28.14
N GLN A 83 -16.99 30.97 -29.07
CA GLN A 83 -17.38 31.62 -30.32
C GLN A 83 -18.32 30.75 -31.17
N HIS A 84 -18.06 29.44 -31.24
CA HIS A 84 -18.91 28.48 -31.95
C HIS A 84 -20.28 28.35 -31.29
N PHE A 85 -20.33 28.32 -29.95
CA PHE A 85 -21.59 28.29 -29.20
C PHE A 85 -22.42 29.56 -29.47
N ASN A 86 -21.79 30.72 -29.48
CA ASN A 86 -22.47 32.00 -29.72
C ASN A 86 -22.98 32.13 -31.16
N ILE A 87 -22.18 31.75 -32.18
CA ILE A 87 -22.56 31.84 -33.59
C ILE A 87 -23.77 30.95 -33.90
N HIS A 88 -23.85 29.81 -33.30
CA HIS A 88 -24.87 28.78 -33.58
C HIS A 88 -25.99 28.71 -32.52
N ASN A 89 -26.05 29.68 -31.60
CA ASN A 89 -27.04 29.71 -30.52
C ASN A 89 -27.14 28.36 -29.76
N LEU A 90 -25.97 27.79 -29.41
CA LEU A 90 -25.90 26.51 -28.73
C LEU A 90 -25.82 26.68 -27.21
N SER A 91 -26.48 25.79 -26.50
CA SER A 91 -26.29 25.58 -25.06
C SER A 91 -25.72 24.22 -24.81
N MET A 92 -24.97 24.09 -23.72
CA MET A 92 -24.35 22.82 -23.33
C MET A 92 -24.71 22.48 -21.89
N LEU A 93 -24.99 21.19 -21.66
CA LEU A 93 -25.18 20.61 -20.34
C LEU A 93 -24.07 19.61 -20.04
N LEU A 94 -23.55 19.65 -18.83
CA LEU A 94 -22.75 18.59 -18.24
C LEU A 94 -23.63 17.87 -17.20
N ILE A 95 -23.76 16.56 -17.33
CA ILE A 95 -24.69 15.72 -16.59
C ILE A 95 -23.88 14.57 -16.01
N ASP A 96 -24.17 14.15 -14.76
CA ASP A 96 -23.53 13.02 -14.11
C ASP A 96 -24.11 11.64 -14.54
N GLU A 97 -23.58 10.58 -13.97
CA GLU A 97 -24.01 9.21 -14.24
C GLU A 97 -25.45 8.92 -13.75
N ASP A 98 -25.93 9.67 -12.76
CA ASP A 98 -27.29 9.55 -12.19
C ASP A 98 -28.33 10.43 -12.91
N GLY A 99 -27.88 11.21 -13.89
CA GLY A 99 -28.72 12.04 -14.74
C GLY A 99 -28.95 13.46 -14.19
N TYR A 100 -28.25 13.89 -13.14
CA TYR A 100 -28.36 15.25 -12.63
C TYR A 100 -27.49 16.22 -13.39
N VAL A 101 -28.03 17.39 -13.72
CA VAL A 101 -27.30 18.47 -14.39
C VAL A 101 -26.34 19.13 -13.40
N ILE A 102 -25.04 18.91 -13.61
CA ILE A 102 -23.95 19.51 -12.82
C ILE A 102 -23.82 20.98 -13.17
N LYS A 103 -23.74 21.29 -14.47
CA LYS A 103 -23.54 22.65 -14.96
C LYS A 103 -24.24 22.89 -16.30
N ASN A 104 -24.80 24.08 -16.43
CA ASN A 104 -25.45 24.58 -17.63
C ASN A 104 -24.62 25.74 -18.20
N TYR A 105 -24.23 25.61 -19.46
CA TYR A 105 -23.49 26.62 -20.23
C TYR A 105 -24.44 27.25 -21.25
N ALA A 106 -25.39 28.00 -20.73
CA ALA A 106 -26.39 28.67 -21.57
C ALA A 106 -25.98 30.10 -21.94
N LEU A 107 -26.34 30.51 -23.14
CA LEU A 107 -26.25 31.93 -23.54
C LEU A 107 -27.19 32.80 -22.66
N PRO A 108 -26.89 34.09 -22.48
CA PRO A 108 -27.69 34.99 -21.64
C PRO A 108 -29.19 35.02 -21.97
N PHE A 109 -29.55 34.83 -23.24
CA PHE A 109 -30.94 34.70 -23.66
C PHE A 109 -31.62 33.46 -23.11
N PHE A 110 -30.94 32.33 -23.10
CA PHE A 110 -31.45 31.08 -22.58
C PHE A 110 -31.41 30.99 -21.05
N GLN A 111 -30.53 31.75 -20.39
CA GLN A 111 -30.46 31.80 -18.93
C GLN A 111 -31.80 32.20 -18.29
N ARG A 112 -32.60 33.03 -18.95
CA ARG A 112 -33.95 33.37 -18.44
C ARG A 112 -34.95 32.22 -18.51
N VAL A 113 -34.77 31.27 -19.42
CA VAL A 113 -35.65 30.12 -19.64
C VAL A 113 -35.14 28.89 -18.91
N ILE A 114 -33.84 28.83 -18.66
CA ILE A 114 -33.13 27.62 -18.18
C ILE A 114 -32.39 27.89 -16.87
N GLU A 115 -32.55 29.08 -16.26
CA GLU A 115 -31.84 29.48 -15.02
C GLU A 115 -31.97 28.44 -13.87
N ASP A 116 -32.92 27.54 -13.97
CA ASP A 116 -33.27 26.62 -12.91
C ASP A 116 -32.98 25.13 -13.20
N ILE A 117 -32.34 24.80 -14.33
CA ILE A 117 -32.10 23.38 -14.73
C ILE A 117 -30.98 22.73 -13.95
N GLN A 118 -30.10 23.49 -13.34
CA GLN A 118 -28.99 22.96 -12.55
C GLN A 118 -29.48 22.19 -11.32
N GLY A 119 -28.94 20.98 -11.12
CA GLY A 119 -29.39 20.07 -10.10
C GLY A 119 -30.69 19.33 -10.44
N MET A 120 -31.26 19.52 -11.64
CA MET A 120 -32.40 18.75 -12.12
C MET A 120 -31.94 17.41 -12.71
N ARG A 121 -32.74 16.37 -12.53
CA ARG A 121 -32.53 15.05 -13.14
C ARG A 121 -33.26 15.02 -14.49
N VAL A 122 -32.55 14.55 -15.53
CA VAL A 122 -33.01 14.58 -16.93
C VAL A 122 -32.97 13.20 -17.60
N LEU A 123 -33.39 12.17 -16.86
CA LEU A 123 -33.49 10.81 -17.37
C LEU A 123 -34.79 10.60 -18.17
N GLU A 124 -34.93 9.43 -18.82
CA GLU A 124 -36.14 9.10 -19.61
C GLU A 124 -37.42 9.12 -18.77
N GLU A 125 -37.35 8.66 -17.53
CA GLU A 125 -38.49 8.72 -16.59
C GLU A 125 -38.90 10.13 -16.16
N ASP A 126 -38.00 11.13 -16.32
CA ASP A 126 -38.27 12.52 -15.94
C ASP A 126 -38.71 13.35 -17.16
N VAL A 127 -37.97 13.27 -18.28
CA VAL A 127 -38.17 14.12 -19.45
C VAL A 127 -38.64 13.35 -20.70
N GLY A 128 -38.79 12.05 -20.60
CA GLY A 128 -39.14 11.20 -21.71
C GLY A 128 -37.99 11.05 -22.72
N THR A 129 -38.36 10.71 -23.96
CA THR A 129 -37.41 10.53 -25.05
C THR A 129 -36.63 11.79 -25.33
N SER A 130 -35.32 11.73 -25.16
CA SER A 130 -34.37 12.81 -25.38
C SER A 130 -33.06 12.27 -25.96
N SER A 131 -32.23 13.15 -26.51
CA SER A 131 -30.88 12.75 -26.98
C SER A 131 -30.03 12.21 -25.82
N ILE A 132 -30.25 12.68 -24.58
CA ILE A 132 -29.57 12.24 -23.36
C ILE A 132 -29.95 10.81 -23.03
N SER A 133 -31.28 10.50 -23.00
CA SER A 133 -31.78 9.18 -22.66
C SER A 133 -31.31 8.13 -23.67
N ILE A 134 -31.39 8.41 -24.97
CA ILE A 134 -30.94 7.50 -26.03
C ILE A 134 -29.40 7.31 -25.99
N ALA A 135 -28.64 8.39 -25.85
CA ALA A 135 -27.18 8.29 -25.77
C ALA A 135 -26.71 7.48 -24.56
N ARG A 136 -27.38 7.62 -23.41
CA ARG A 136 -27.11 6.86 -22.18
C ARG A 136 -27.45 5.38 -22.33
N GLU A 137 -28.64 5.07 -22.85
CA GLU A 137 -29.13 3.69 -22.97
C GLU A 137 -28.26 2.85 -23.92
N HIS A 138 -27.92 3.42 -25.07
CA HIS A 138 -27.15 2.72 -26.10
C HIS A 138 -25.65 2.94 -26.02
N ASN A 139 -25.19 3.77 -25.07
CA ASN A 139 -23.78 4.15 -24.88
C ASN A 139 -23.10 4.65 -26.18
N VAL A 140 -23.80 5.49 -26.95
CA VAL A 140 -23.29 6.07 -28.20
C VAL A 140 -23.72 7.53 -28.31
N PRO A 141 -22.93 8.36 -29.02
CA PRO A 141 -23.38 9.71 -29.38
C PRO A 141 -24.64 9.67 -30.24
N PHE A 142 -25.62 10.50 -29.91
CA PHE A 142 -26.90 10.53 -30.60
C PHE A 142 -27.37 11.95 -30.91
N LEU A 143 -27.68 12.20 -32.17
CA LEU A 143 -28.32 13.43 -32.65
C LEU A 143 -29.82 13.19 -32.75
N MET A 144 -30.62 14.04 -32.14
CA MET A 144 -32.09 14.00 -32.14
C MET A 144 -32.66 15.28 -32.68
N PHE A 145 -33.61 15.17 -33.58
CA PHE A 145 -34.36 16.28 -34.08
C PHE A 145 -35.56 16.58 -33.19
N GLY A 146 -35.92 17.88 -33.04
CA GLY A 146 -36.94 18.31 -32.08
C GLY A 146 -38.21 17.45 -32.06
N PRO A 147 -38.88 17.19 -33.20
CA PRO A 147 -40.10 16.38 -33.22
C PRO A 147 -39.92 14.91 -32.84
N GLU A 148 -38.70 14.42 -32.64
CA GLU A 148 -38.41 13.07 -32.11
C GLU A 148 -38.38 13.06 -30.57
N MET A 149 -38.32 14.24 -29.95
CA MET A 149 -38.33 14.38 -28.48
C MET A 149 -39.75 14.12 -27.95
N TRP A 150 -39.82 13.59 -26.73
CA TRP A 150 -41.08 13.29 -26.07
C TRP A 150 -41.92 14.53 -25.78
N ILE A 151 -41.26 15.59 -25.28
CA ILE A 151 -41.91 16.83 -24.85
C ILE A 151 -42.08 17.78 -26.04
N LYS A 152 -43.29 18.16 -26.32
CA LYS A 152 -43.68 19.01 -27.47
C LYS A 152 -43.04 20.43 -27.43
N ASP A 153 -42.88 20.99 -26.25
CA ASP A 153 -42.18 22.28 -26.09
C ASP A 153 -40.75 22.25 -26.62
N SER A 154 -40.11 21.08 -26.67
CA SER A 154 -38.76 20.88 -27.19
C SER A 154 -38.71 20.66 -28.69
N HIS A 155 -39.83 20.59 -29.40
CA HIS A 155 -39.90 20.29 -30.84
C HIS A 155 -39.29 21.36 -31.72
N SER A 156 -39.15 22.61 -31.21
CA SER A 156 -38.52 23.70 -31.95
C SER A 156 -37.00 23.54 -32.07
N GLY A 157 -36.37 22.81 -31.16
CA GLY A 157 -34.93 22.65 -31.07
C GLY A 157 -34.42 21.31 -31.57
N ASP A 158 -33.12 21.19 -31.70
CA ASP A 158 -32.42 19.94 -31.94
C ASP A 158 -31.37 19.77 -30.86
N ALA A 159 -31.08 18.50 -30.52
CA ALA A 159 -30.10 18.19 -29.47
C ALA A 159 -29.20 17.04 -29.90
N CYS A 160 -27.95 17.09 -29.44
CA CYS A 160 -27.06 15.94 -29.55
C CYS A 160 -26.36 15.71 -28.23
N SER A 161 -26.27 14.45 -27.84
CA SER A 161 -25.66 14.06 -26.57
C SER A 161 -24.65 12.96 -26.78
N ALA A 162 -23.61 12.94 -25.96
CA ALA A 162 -22.60 11.90 -25.96
C ALA A 162 -22.27 11.46 -24.54
N PRO A 163 -22.26 10.14 -24.29
CA PRO A 163 -21.78 9.60 -23.04
C PRO A 163 -20.25 9.72 -22.97
N ILE A 164 -19.74 10.10 -21.82
CA ILE A 164 -18.32 10.19 -21.48
C ILE A 164 -18.00 8.95 -20.65
N CYS A 165 -17.15 8.08 -21.21
CA CYS A 165 -16.85 6.79 -20.61
C CYS A 165 -15.42 6.72 -20.08
N VAL A 166 -15.28 6.15 -18.88
CA VAL A 166 -13.97 5.78 -18.32
C VAL A 166 -14.05 4.30 -17.95
N ASN A 167 -13.10 3.51 -18.43
CA ASN A 167 -13.07 2.05 -18.21
C ASN A 167 -14.37 1.33 -18.61
N GLY A 168 -15.00 1.79 -19.71
CA GLY A 168 -16.24 1.21 -20.23
C GLY A 168 -17.53 1.58 -19.47
N LYS A 169 -17.44 2.41 -18.42
CA LYS A 169 -18.58 2.90 -17.65
C LYS A 169 -18.85 4.37 -17.98
N ILE A 170 -20.13 4.71 -18.14
CA ILE A 170 -20.55 6.11 -18.29
C ILE A 170 -20.31 6.82 -16.95
N ARG A 171 -19.56 7.92 -16.97
CA ARG A 171 -19.30 8.79 -15.82
C ARG A 171 -20.04 10.11 -15.93
N TYR A 172 -20.15 10.62 -17.16
CA TYR A 172 -20.82 11.87 -17.46
C TYR A 172 -21.53 11.76 -18.80
N ILE A 173 -22.41 12.71 -19.06
CA ILE A 173 -23.00 12.93 -20.37
C ILE A 173 -22.83 14.42 -20.71
N ILE A 174 -22.34 14.70 -21.90
CA ILE A 174 -22.34 16.05 -22.47
C ILE A 174 -23.46 16.15 -23.49
N SER A 175 -24.25 17.21 -23.40
CA SER A 175 -25.39 17.43 -24.30
C SER A 175 -25.36 18.85 -24.84
N PHE A 176 -25.47 19.00 -26.15
CA PHE A 176 -25.67 20.27 -26.84
C PHE A 176 -27.11 20.37 -27.31
N PHE A 177 -27.69 21.55 -27.19
CA PHE A 177 -29.02 21.80 -27.73
C PHE A 177 -29.14 23.23 -28.26
N SER A 178 -30.00 23.38 -29.25
CA SER A 178 -30.32 24.67 -29.85
C SER A 178 -31.84 24.79 -29.96
N LEU A 179 -32.35 25.96 -29.65
CA LEU A 179 -33.76 26.32 -29.88
C LEU A 179 -33.96 27.06 -31.21
N ASP A 180 -32.89 27.31 -31.96
CA ASP A 180 -32.95 28.01 -33.21
C ASP A 180 -33.38 27.09 -34.36
N GLN A 181 -34.37 27.52 -35.14
CA GLN A 181 -34.90 26.73 -36.27
C GLN A 181 -34.00 26.81 -37.52
N ASN A 182 -32.92 27.59 -37.47
CA ASN A 182 -32.01 27.78 -38.58
C ASN A 182 -31.16 26.53 -38.85
N ASP A 183 -30.68 26.42 -40.09
CA ASP A 183 -29.86 25.31 -40.56
C ASP A 183 -28.55 25.18 -39.74
N LEU A 184 -28.63 24.38 -38.70
CA LEU A 184 -27.45 23.98 -37.94
C LEU A 184 -26.54 23.12 -38.80
N PRO A 185 -25.24 23.36 -38.83
CA PRO A 185 -24.28 22.46 -39.46
C PRO A 185 -24.07 21.23 -38.56
N TYR A 186 -24.93 20.23 -38.70
CA TYR A 186 -24.94 19.03 -37.82
C TYR A 186 -23.60 18.29 -37.79
N ASP A 187 -22.85 18.28 -38.90
CA ASP A 187 -21.52 17.70 -38.96
C ASP A 187 -20.53 18.44 -38.06
N LEU A 188 -20.59 19.78 -38.04
CA LEU A 188 -19.77 20.59 -37.14
C LEU A 188 -20.17 20.41 -35.69
N LEU A 189 -21.49 20.38 -35.42
CA LEU A 189 -22.02 20.15 -34.08
C LEU A 189 -21.56 18.82 -33.51
N LEU A 190 -21.71 17.74 -34.29
CA LEU A 190 -21.29 16.41 -33.90
C LEU A 190 -19.76 16.30 -33.74
N SER A 191 -19.01 16.95 -34.64
CA SER A 191 -17.55 16.99 -34.56
C SER A 191 -17.09 17.70 -33.28
N LEU A 192 -17.71 18.84 -32.94
CA LEU A 192 -17.40 19.55 -31.70
C LEU A 192 -17.74 18.73 -30.45
N LEU A 193 -18.92 18.09 -30.44
CA LEU A 193 -19.35 17.20 -29.35
C LEU A 193 -18.37 16.04 -29.16
N LEU A 194 -17.97 15.37 -30.23
CA LEU A 194 -17.04 14.25 -30.19
C LEU A 194 -15.64 14.68 -29.75
N THR A 195 -15.18 15.85 -30.19
CA THR A 195 -13.90 16.40 -29.78
C THR A 195 -13.89 16.70 -28.28
N MET A 196 -14.94 17.35 -27.77
CA MET A 196 -15.06 17.64 -26.33
C MET A 196 -15.20 16.34 -25.52
N LYS A 197 -16.04 15.42 -25.97
CA LYS A 197 -16.16 14.08 -25.36
C LYS A 197 -14.80 13.41 -25.24
N TYR A 198 -14.05 13.29 -26.33
CA TYR A 198 -12.74 12.64 -26.33
C TYR A 198 -11.74 13.36 -25.41
N SER A 199 -11.71 14.70 -25.45
CA SER A 199 -10.84 15.49 -24.59
C SER A 199 -11.13 15.27 -23.10
N ILE A 200 -12.40 15.20 -22.73
CA ILE A 200 -12.83 14.93 -21.34
C ILE A 200 -12.46 13.50 -20.93
N GLU A 201 -12.69 12.50 -21.79
CA GLU A 201 -12.32 11.11 -21.52
C GLU A 201 -10.82 10.93 -21.30
N GLN A 202 -9.99 11.57 -22.12
CA GLN A 202 -8.54 11.56 -21.96
C GLN A 202 -8.11 12.22 -20.65
N HIS A 203 -8.71 13.36 -20.31
CA HIS A 203 -8.41 14.05 -19.06
C HIS A 203 -8.76 13.20 -17.83
N LEU A 204 -9.93 12.57 -17.81
CA LEU A 204 -10.36 11.68 -16.72
C LEU A 204 -9.45 10.47 -16.60
N SER A 205 -9.07 9.86 -17.72
CA SER A 205 -8.12 8.73 -17.73
C SER A 205 -6.75 9.14 -17.20
N MET A 206 -6.26 10.32 -17.57
CA MET A 206 -5.00 10.88 -17.04
C MET A 206 -5.06 11.09 -15.52
N LEU A 207 -6.18 11.60 -14.99
CA LEU A 207 -6.35 11.79 -13.54
C LEU A 207 -6.32 10.45 -12.79
N GLU A 208 -6.94 9.41 -13.34
CA GLU A 208 -6.90 8.06 -12.76
C GLU A 208 -5.46 7.51 -12.75
N TYR A 209 -4.75 7.59 -13.88
CA TYR A 209 -3.34 7.17 -13.95
C TYR A 209 -2.47 7.97 -12.98
N TRP A 210 -2.68 9.27 -12.87
CA TRP A 210 -1.94 10.12 -11.94
C TRP A 210 -2.17 9.73 -10.49
N SER A 211 -3.41 9.41 -10.11
CA SER A 211 -3.74 8.93 -8.76
C SER A 211 -3.05 7.62 -8.43
N ILE A 212 -3.06 6.66 -9.37
CA ILE A 212 -2.35 5.39 -9.23
C ILE A 212 -0.83 5.64 -9.10
N TYR A 213 -0.28 6.53 -9.92
CA TYR A 213 1.13 6.91 -9.87
C TYR A 213 1.52 7.49 -8.52
N GLN A 214 0.71 8.39 -7.97
CA GLN A 214 0.96 8.97 -6.64
C GLN A 214 0.93 7.92 -5.53
N LEU A 215 -0.06 7.02 -5.56
CA LEU A 215 -0.12 5.92 -4.61
C LEU A 215 1.13 5.04 -4.69
N MET A 216 1.51 4.59 -5.88
CA MET A 216 2.71 3.77 -6.08
C MET A 216 3.98 4.48 -5.60
N MET A 217 4.16 5.76 -5.93
CA MET A 217 5.34 6.53 -5.55
C MET A 217 5.42 6.76 -4.04
N ASN A 218 4.28 6.91 -3.35
CA ASN A 218 4.24 7.13 -1.91
C ASN A 218 4.52 5.86 -1.10
N GLU A 219 4.23 4.68 -1.66
CA GLU A 219 4.52 3.38 -1.02
C GLU A 219 5.98 2.92 -1.24
N LEU A 220 6.69 3.52 -2.19
CA LEU A 220 8.10 3.17 -2.41
C LEU A 220 8.98 3.67 -1.25
N PRO A 221 9.92 2.85 -0.73
CA PRO A 221 10.88 3.25 0.31
C PRO A 221 12.02 4.12 -0.26
N VAL A 222 11.69 5.01 -1.20
CA VAL A 222 12.64 5.89 -1.91
C VAL A 222 12.12 7.31 -1.82
N ALA A 223 12.99 8.27 -1.58
CA ALA A 223 12.66 9.67 -1.78
C ALA A 223 12.74 9.99 -3.28
N VAL A 224 11.63 10.48 -3.85
CA VAL A 224 11.53 10.83 -5.26
C VAL A 224 11.29 12.32 -5.41
N TYR A 225 12.12 12.97 -6.22
CA TYR A 225 11.99 14.39 -6.56
C TYR A 225 11.93 14.54 -8.08
N TRP A 226 10.96 15.28 -8.57
CA TRP A 226 10.88 15.70 -9.96
C TRP A 226 11.19 17.19 -10.06
N ILE A 227 12.26 17.53 -10.78
CA ILE A 227 12.84 18.86 -10.84
C ILE A 227 12.74 19.38 -12.28
N GLY A 228 12.20 20.59 -12.45
CA GLY A 228 12.09 21.23 -13.75
C GLY A 228 13.44 21.73 -14.28
N GLN A 229 13.46 22.17 -15.55
CA GLN A 229 14.62 22.77 -16.18
C GLN A 229 15.04 24.09 -15.49
N ASP A 230 14.11 24.73 -14.82
CA ASP A 230 14.27 25.91 -13.97
C ASP A 230 14.81 25.59 -12.56
N GLU A 231 15.24 24.35 -12.32
CA GLU A 231 15.67 23.79 -11.02
C GLU A 231 14.60 23.82 -9.91
N GLN A 232 13.35 24.18 -10.26
CA GLN A 232 12.25 24.18 -9.30
C GLN A 232 11.67 22.76 -9.11
N LEU A 233 11.29 22.46 -7.88
CA LEU A 233 10.63 21.20 -7.52
C LEU A 233 9.20 21.17 -8.07
N LYS A 234 8.92 20.28 -9.03
CA LYS A 234 7.59 20.07 -9.61
C LYS A 234 6.75 19.06 -8.85
N TYR A 235 7.41 18.04 -8.28
CA TYR A 235 6.76 16.99 -7.51
C TYR A 235 7.76 16.34 -6.55
N CYS A 236 7.26 15.89 -5.40
CA CYS A 236 7.97 14.97 -4.51
C CYS A 236 6.98 14.01 -3.85
N ASN A 237 7.43 12.79 -3.57
CA ASN A 237 6.64 11.82 -2.82
C ASN A 237 6.74 12.06 -1.30
N ASN A 238 5.93 11.34 -0.51
CA ASN A 238 5.88 11.48 0.96
C ASN A 238 7.26 11.32 1.64
N ASN A 239 8.11 10.41 1.15
CA ASN A 239 9.44 10.20 1.72
C ASN A 239 10.39 11.37 1.43
N ALA A 240 10.29 11.96 0.25
CA ALA A 240 11.01 13.18 -0.10
C ALA A 240 10.49 14.38 0.69
N GLN A 241 9.18 14.51 0.84
CA GLN A 241 8.55 15.61 1.58
C GLN A 241 8.96 15.67 3.05
N LYS A 242 9.08 14.50 3.71
CA LYS A 242 9.61 14.40 5.09
C LYS A 242 11.02 14.97 5.23
N ARG A 243 11.86 14.91 4.17
CA ARG A 243 13.23 15.44 4.16
C ARG A 243 13.26 16.93 3.87
N LEU A 244 12.25 17.46 3.17
CA LEU A 244 12.14 18.87 2.82
C LEU A 244 11.61 19.76 3.96
N ASP A 245 10.99 19.17 4.98
CA ASP A 245 10.44 19.86 6.16
C ASP A 245 9.59 21.10 5.79
N GLY A 246 8.71 20.93 4.80
CA GLY A 246 7.80 21.98 4.34
C GLY A 246 8.40 23.03 3.42
N LYS A 247 9.70 22.97 3.10
CA LYS A 247 10.35 23.86 2.13
C LYS A 247 10.05 23.40 0.70
N GLN A 248 10.06 24.34 -0.25
CA GLN A 248 9.69 24.08 -1.63
C GLN A 248 10.88 23.85 -2.57
N ASN A 249 12.09 24.27 -2.19
CA ASN A 249 13.28 24.12 -3.03
C ASN A 249 14.32 23.24 -2.35
N LEU A 250 15.01 22.40 -3.11
CA LEU A 250 16.05 21.53 -2.60
C LEU A 250 17.27 22.31 -2.09
N GLU A 251 17.61 23.43 -2.71
CA GLU A 251 18.73 24.29 -2.32
C GLU A 251 18.56 24.86 -0.90
N ASP A 252 17.32 25.14 -0.50
CA ASP A 252 17.00 25.67 0.84
C ASP A 252 17.14 24.62 1.95
N VAL A 253 17.21 23.34 1.56
CA VAL A 253 17.23 22.19 2.48
C VAL A 253 18.61 21.54 2.53
N PHE A 254 19.21 21.30 1.37
CA PHE A 254 20.44 20.52 1.27
C PHE A 254 21.66 21.43 1.10
N LEU A 255 22.49 21.51 2.16
CA LEU A 255 23.68 22.36 2.21
C LEU A 255 24.72 22.03 1.12
N ASN A 256 24.68 20.81 0.59
CA ASN A 256 25.58 20.34 -0.46
C ASN A 256 24.87 20.12 -1.79
N TYR A 257 23.80 20.88 -2.08
CA TYR A 257 22.99 20.75 -3.32
C TYR A 257 23.84 20.76 -4.59
N GLU A 258 24.87 21.62 -4.67
CA GLU A 258 25.79 21.71 -5.82
C GLU A 258 26.56 20.43 -6.11
N HIS A 259 26.74 19.56 -5.11
CA HIS A 259 27.43 18.27 -5.28
C HIS A 259 26.50 17.15 -5.74
N ILE A 260 25.16 17.39 -5.72
CA ILE A 260 24.18 16.45 -6.20
C ILE A 260 24.09 16.59 -7.74
N PRO A 261 24.14 15.49 -8.52
CA PRO A 261 24.30 15.58 -9.96
C PRO A 261 23.02 15.95 -10.72
N ILE A 262 22.19 16.84 -10.16
CA ILE A 262 20.92 17.31 -10.76
C ILE A 262 21.23 18.15 -12.02
N LYS A 263 22.12 19.13 -11.92
CA LYS A 263 22.52 19.99 -13.05
C LYS A 263 23.09 19.18 -14.22
N LYS A 264 23.83 18.09 -13.93
CA LYS A 264 24.32 17.20 -14.98
C LYS A 264 23.19 16.46 -15.69
N ALA A 265 22.18 16.03 -14.95
CA ALA A 265 21.00 15.38 -15.54
C ALA A 265 20.19 16.34 -16.39
N LEU A 266 20.03 17.59 -15.98
CA LEU A 266 19.38 18.65 -16.78
C LEU A 266 20.15 18.96 -18.07
N GLN A 267 21.44 18.65 -18.12
CA GLN A 267 22.29 18.68 -19.33
C GLN A 267 22.26 17.38 -20.14
N GLY A 268 21.46 16.38 -19.71
CA GLY A 268 21.27 15.12 -20.41
C GLY A 268 22.18 13.98 -19.96
N VAL A 269 22.99 14.17 -18.90
CA VAL A 269 23.92 13.16 -18.38
C VAL A 269 23.32 12.44 -17.18
N PRO A 270 22.88 11.17 -17.31
CA PRO A 270 22.29 10.42 -16.20
C PRO A 270 23.35 10.01 -15.16
N THR A 271 22.91 9.83 -13.93
CA THR A 271 23.69 9.24 -12.84
C THR A 271 22.93 8.02 -12.30
N HIS A 272 23.58 6.86 -12.28
CA HIS A 272 22.97 5.62 -11.82
C HIS A 272 23.60 5.14 -10.51
N ARG A 273 22.76 4.84 -9.52
CA ARG A 273 23.09 4.13 -8.26
C ARG A 273 24.41 4.58 -7.63
N ARG A 274 24.61 5.89 -7.50
CA ARG A 274 25.79 6.46 -6.87
C ARG A 274 25.53 6.72 -5.39
N GLU A 275 26.49 6.39 -4.54
CA GLU A 275 26.46 6.81 -3.14
C GLU A 275 26.63 8.32 -3.07
N ILE A 276 25.65 9.00 -2.51
CA ILE A 276 25.63 10.46 -2.34
C ILE A 276 25.19 10.74 -0.92
N THR A 277 25.98 11.59 -0.24
CA THR A 277 25.62 12.10 1.08
C THR A 277 24.77 13.35 0.90
N TRP A 278 23.56 13.35 1.47
CA TRP A 278 22.65 14.50 1.49
C TRP A 278 22.71 15.14 2.87
N ILE A 279 23.11 16.42 2.94
CA ILE A 279 23.36 17.13 4.20
C ILE A 279 22.29 18.20 4.38
N THR A 280 21.50 18.10 5.45
CA THR A 280 20.61 19.14 5.94
C THR A 280 21.21 19.84 7.16
N GLN A 281 20.55 20.86 7.70
CA GLN A 281 21.01 21.54 8.92
C GLN A 281 21.08 20.60 10.13
N ASP A 282 20.13 19.64 10.22
CA ASP A 282 19.96 18.79 11.40
C ASP A 282 20.41 17.35 11.20
N ARG A 283 20.51 16.88 9.95
CA ARG A 283 20.74 15.46 9.62
C ARG A 283 21.58 15.28 8.37
N THR A 284 22.22 14.13 8.33
CA THR A 284 22.95 13.66 7.15
C THR A 284 22.33 12.32 6.70
N TYR A 285 22.06 12.19 5.40
CA TYR A 285 21.54 10.95 4.80
C TYR A 285 22.61 10.39 3.88
N GLU A 286 23.01 9.14 4.12
CA GLU A 286 23.87 8.38 3.20
C GLU A 286 22.93 7.56 2.27
N ASP A 287 22.86 7.96 1.02
CA ASP A 287 21.86 7.42 0.09
C ASP A 287 22.50 6.86 -1.18
N ILE A 288 21.89 5.82 -1.71
CA ILE A 288 22.11 5.40 -3.09
C ILE A 288 21.16 6.21 -3.97
N THR A 289 21.73 7.13 -4.76
CA THR A 289 20.98 8.09 -5.55
C THR A 289 21.11 7.78 -7.05
N THR A 290 20.00 7.84 -7.75
CA THR A 290 19.89 7.81 -9.22
C THR A 290 19.26 9.10 -9.68
N VAL A 291 19.87 9.76 -10.68
CA VAL A 291 19.35 10.98 -11.28
C VAL A 291 19.24 10.78 -12.79
N MET A 292 18.01 10.89 -13.31
CA MET A 292 17.69 10.60 -14.71
C MET A 292 17.13 11.84 -15.39
N PRO A 293 17.63 12.23 -16.59
CA PRO A 293 16.99 13.24 -17.40
C PRO A 293 15.65 12.74 -17.97
N ILE A 294 14.62 13.54 -17.90
CA ILE A 294 13.35 13.33 -18.59
C ILE A 294 13.37 14.15 -19.88
N LYS A 295 13.22 13.47 -21.00
CA LYS A 295 13.25 14.07 -22.34
C LYS A 295 11.86 14.08 -22.97
N VAL A 296 11.54 15.17 -23.65
CA VAL A 296 10.40 15.27 -24.55
C VAL A 296 10.94 15.51 -25.96
N GLY A 297 10.79 14.52 -26.82
CA GLY A 297 11.53 14.49 -28.09
C GLY A 297 13.04 14.39 -27.88
N SER A 298 13.80 15.35 -28.37
CA SER A 298 15.27 15.44 -28.22
C SER A 298 15.72 16.32 -27.05
N GLU A 299 14.83 17.12 -26.49
CA GLU A 299 15.16 18.10 -25.46
C GLU A 299 14.92 17.56 -24.04
N VAL A 300 15.82 17.92 -23.11
CA VAL A 300 15.66 17.59 -21.69
C VAL A 300 14.76 18.63 -21.05
N GLU A 301 13.64 18.23 -20.52
CA GLU A 301 12.68 19.15 -19.86
C GLU A 301 12.77 19.14 -18.33
N SER A 302 13.28 18.05 -17.77
CA SER A 302 13.33 17.91 -16.31
C SER A 302 14.26 16.78 -15.90
N ALA A 303 14.49 16.62 -14.60
CA ALA A 303 15.24 15.55 -14.00
C ALA A 303 14.41 14.81 -12.94
N LEU A 304 14.49 13.49 -12.92
CA LEU A 304 13.94 12.63 -11.88
C LEU A 304 15.07 12.18 -10.96
N VAL A 305 14.96 12.48 -9.68
CA VAL A 305 15.89 12.05 -8.63
C VAL A 305 15.22 11.00 -7.78
N MET A 306 15.86 9.85 -7.65
CA MET A 306 15.45 8.75 -6.77
C MET A 306 16.58 8.50 -5.77
N SER A 307 16.29 8.64 -4.49
CA SER A 307 17.26 8.53 -3.41
C SER A 307 16.78 7.54 -2.37
N MET A 308 17.51 6.45 -2.18
CA MET A 308 17.20 5.39 -1.21
C MET A 308 18.24 5.44 -0.10
N SER A 309 17.81 5.56 1.14
CA SER A 309 18.68 5.45 2.30
C SER A 309 19.35 4.07 2.33
N ILE A 310 20.66 4.05 2.59
CA ILE A 310 21.40 2.80 2.80
C ILE A 310 20.81 2.05 4.01
N GLU A 311 20.28 2.76 5.00
CA GLU A 311 19.62 2.18 6.16
C GLU A 311 18.29 1.50 5.77
N ASP A 312 17.45 2.15 4.95
CA ASP A 312 16.21 1.57 4.44
C ASP A 312 16.47 0.37 3.51
N LEU A 313 17.53 0.43 2.71
CA LEU A 313 17.95 -0.69 1.87
C LEU A 313 18.33 -1.91 2.72
N LYS A 314 19.09 -1.71 3.80
CA LYS A 314 19.44 -2.77 4.76
C LYS A 314 18.21 -3.38 5.40
N THR A 315 17.24 -2.55 5.78
CA THR A 315 15.95 -2.99 6.35
C THR A 315 15.17 -3.84 5.35
N THR A 316 15.09 -3.41 4.10
CA THR A 316 14.40 -4.15 3.02
C THR A 316 15.08 -5.49 2.76
N ILE A 317 16.41 -5.53 2.73
CA ILE A 317 17.18 -6.77 2.59
C ILE A 317 16.94 -7.67 3.80
N ALA A 318 16.92 -7.14 5.03
CA ALA A 318 16.66 -7.92 6.24
C ALA A 318 15.28 -8.59 6.20
N HIS A 319 14.26 -7.89 5.72
CA HIS A 319 12.93 -8.48 5.51
C HIS A 319 12.94 -9.57 4.42
N ALA A 320 13.57 -9.31 3.28
CA ALA A 320 13.63 -10.25 2.16
C ALA A 320 14.45 -11.51 2.47
N THR A 321 15.50 -11.38 3.29
CA THR A 321 16.38 -12.50 3.70
C THR A 321 15.93 -13.21 4.97
N GLY A 322 14.80 -12.79 5.58
CA GLY A 322 14.28 -13.39 6.80
C GLY A 322 15.00 -12.96 8.08
N TYR A 323 15.78 -11.89 8.03
CA TYR A 323 16.46 -11.28 9.21
C TYR A 323 15.56 -10.31 9.97
N SER A 324 14.26 -10.34 9.75
CA SER A 324 13.26 -9.60 10.51
C SER A 324 12.79 -10.37 11.75
N SER A 325 12.31 -9.65 12.77
CA SER A 325 11.71 -10.30 13.94
C SER A 325 10.41 -11.02 13.56
N ARG A 326 10.29 -12.29 13.97
CA ARG A 326 9.11 -13.14 13.71
C ARG A 326 8.08 -13.12 14.83
N TYR A 327 8.46 -12.64 16.02
CA TYR A 327 7.63 -12.71 17.24
C TYR A 327 7.61 -11.37 17.97
N SER A 328 6.44 -11.01 18.50
CA SER A 328 6.30 -9.85 19.39
C SER A 328 6.33 -10.29 20.86
N LEU A 329 6.61 -9.38 21.80
CA LEU A 329 6.47 -9.66 23.23
C LEU A 329 5.04 -10.07 23.59
N TYR A 330 4.04 -9.49 22.91
CA TYR A 330 2.63 -9.74 23.14
C TYR A 330 2.15 -11.08 22.53
N SER A 331 2.88 -11.65 21.57
CA SER A 331 2.59 -12.99 21.03
C SER A 331 3.11 -14.12 21.91
N MET A 332 3.84 -13.81 22.98
CA MET A 332 4.27 -14.80 23.96
C MET A 332 3.14 -15.12 24.93
N VAL A 333 2.84 -16.42 25.07
CA VAL A 333 1.71 -16.92 25.84
C VAL A 333 2.11 -17.24 27.28
N GLY A 334 1.36 -16.72 28.26
CA GLY A 334 1.52 -16.98 29.69
C GLY A 334 0.72 -15.99 30.53
N GLU A 335 0.21 -16.43 31.68
CA GLU A 335 -0.65 -15.66 32.58
C GLU A 335 -0.11 -15.60 34.02
N THR A 336 0.96 -16.37 34.32
CA THR A 336 1.57 -16.36 35.66
C THR A 336 2.21 -14.99 35.97
N SER A 337 2.18 -14.58 37.24
CA SER A 337 2.79 -13.32 37.73
C SER A 337 4.27 -13.22 37.36
N GLU A 338 4.99 -14.33 37.43
CA GLU A 338 6.41 -14.42 37.09
C GLU A 338 6.65 -14.18 35.59
N PHE A 339 5.78 -14.74 34.73
CA PHE A 339 5.88 -14.53 33.30
C PHE A 339 5.50 -13.11 32.91
N LEU A 340 4.41 -12.56 33.45
CA LEU A 340 4.00 -11.17 33.21
C LEU A 340 5.06 -10.18 33.68
N ALA A 341 5.69 -10.41 34.85
CA ALA A 341 6.80 -9.59 35.33
C ALA A 341 8.01 -9.65 34.38
N LEU A 342 8.32 -10.83 33.82
CA LEU A 342 9.37 -10.98 32.80
C LEU A 342 9.03 -10.18 31.54
N GLN A 343 7.79 -10.27 31.04
CA GLN A 343 7.33 -9.55 29.85
C GLN A 343 7.38 -8.04 30.04
N HIS A 344 6.91 -7.53 31.19
CA HIS A 344 7.01 -6.11 31.55
C HIS A 344 8.47 -5.63 31.65
N LYS A 345 9.34 -6.43 32.27
CA LYS A 345 10.79 -6.13 32.34
C LYS A 345 11.39 -6.09 30.95
N ALA A 346 11.06 -7.05 30.08
CA ALA A 346 11.52 -7.10 28.70
C ALA A 346 11.10 -5.86 27.90
N SER A 347 9.82 -5.46 27.99
CA SER A 347 9.30 -4.26 27.32
C SER A 347 9.99 -2.98 27.75
N ARG A 348 10.33 -2.85 29.05
CA ARG A 348 11.07 -1.67 29.56
C ARG A 348 12.51 -1.65 29.06
N ILE A 349 13.20 -2.79 29.10
CA ILE A 349 14.61 -2.92 28.68
C ILE A 349 14.75 -2.82 27.16
N ALA A 350 13.73 -3.23 26.41
CA ALA A 350 13.71 -3.11 24.95
C ALA A 350 13.97 -1.67 24.49
N ARG A 351 13.47 -0.67 25.23
CA ARG A 351 13.63 0.76 24.92
C ARG A 351 15.02 1.34 25.16
N SER A 352 15.91 0.59 25.82
CA SER A 352 17.32 0.97 26.01
C SER A 352 18.19 0.31 24.95
N ASP A 353 19.38 0.85 24.71
CA ASP A 353 20.40 0.26 23.85
C ASP A 353 21.35 -0.71 24.57
N ASN A 354 21.10 -1.00 25.85
CA ASN A 354 21.90 -1.91 26.63
C ASN A 354 21.92 -3.32 26.02
N ASN A 355 23.06 -3.99 26.11
CA ASN A 355 23.16 -5.41 25.78
C ASN A 355 22.43 -6.25 26.82
N ILE A 356 21.94 -7.41 26.41
CA ILE A 356 21.09 -8.23 27.25
C ILE A 356 21.61 -9.65 27.30
N LEU A 357 21.69 -10.21 28.51
CA LEU A 357 21.94 -11.64 28.74
C LEU A 357 20.65 -12.33 29.19
N LEU A 358 20.15 -13.25 28.37
CA LEU A 358 19.00 -14.13 28.66
C LEU A 358 19.50 -15.44 29.24
N GLN A 359 19.23 -15.70 30.52
CA GLN A 359 19.58 -16.97 31.20
C GLN A 359 18.35 -17.82 31.42
N GLY A 360 18.40 -19.11 31.04
CA GLY A 360 17.30 -20.02 31.26
C GLY A 360 17.58 -21.38 30.61
N GLU A 361 16.88 -22.39 31.08
CA GLU A 361 17.01 -23.76 30.56
C GLU A 361 16.71 -23.85 29.07
N PRO A 362 17.21 -24.93 28.38
CA PRO A 362 16.84 -25.18 27.00
C PRO A 362 15.31 -25.28 26.82
N GLY A 363 14.77 -24.75 25.74
CA GLY A 363 13.34 -24.82 25.42
C GLY A 363 12.41 -23.89 26.21
N THR A 364 12.92 -22.96 27.04
CA THR A 364 12.12 -21.99 27.81
C THR A 364 11.55 -20.83 26.98
N GLY A 365 11.98 -20.67 25.71
CA GLY A 365 11.51 -19.60 24.82
C GLY A 365 12.44 -18.38 24.73
N LYS A 366 13.73 -18.49 25.10
CA LYS A 366 14.72 -17.39 25.02
C LYS A 366 14.78 -16.74 23.64
N GLN A 367 14.72 -17.54 22.57
CA GLN A 367 14.74 -17.03 21.20
C GLN A 367 13.49 -16.15 20.90
N ARG A 368 12.29 -16.60 21.26
CA ARG A 368 11.06 -15.81 21.11
C ARG A 368 11.15 -14.50 21.90
N LEU A 369 11.72 -14.55 23.10
CA LEU A 369 11.93 -13.37 23.94
C LEU A 369 12.91 -12.38 23.30
N ALA A 370 14.02 -12.86 22.73
CA ALA A 370 14.98 -12.01 22.01
C ALA A 370 14.35 -11.31 20.81
N HIS A 371 13.57 -12.04 20.00
CA HIS A 371 12.79 -11.46 18.90
C HIS A 371 11.81 -10.39 19.40
N GLY A 372 11.07 -10.70 20.47
CA GLY A 372 10.11 -9.75 21.05
C GLY A 372 10.76 -8.48 21.62
N ILE A 373 11.93 -8.61 22.24
CA ILE A 373 12.72 -7.47 22.72
C ILE A 373 13.18 -6.60 21.55
N HIS A 374 13.71 -7.21 20.50
CA HIS A 374 14.12 -6.48 19.31
C HIS A 374 12.94 -5.72 18.68
N GLN A 375 11.78 -6.39 18.51
CA GLN A 375 10.60 -5.76 17.92
C GLN A 375 10.04 -4.60 18.76
N ALA A 376 10.16 -4.68 20.10
CA ALA A 376 9.73 -3.62 21.01
C ALA A 376 10.78 -2.50 21.18
N SER A 377 11.92 -2.58 20.49
CA SER A 377 13.03 -1.63 20.60
C SER A 377 12.97 -0.53 19.54
N PRO A 378 13.72 0.58 19.72
CA PRO A 378 13.90 1.59 18.67
C PRO A 378 14.52 1.02 17.37
N ARG A 379 15.14 -0.17 17.45
CA ARG A 379 15.77 -0.87 16.31
C ARG A 379 14.83 -1.89 15.63
N ALA A 380 13.54 -1.86 15.90
CA ALA A 380 12.56 -2.83 15.39
C ALA A 380 12.52 -2.92 13.85
N ALA A 381 12.79 -1.81 13.17
CA ALA A 381 12.85 -1.75 11.72
C ALA A 381 14.20 -2.22 11.14
N ALA A 382 15.24 -2.35 11.97
CA ALA A 382 16.58 -2.75 11.57
C ALA A 382 16.74 -4.28 11.63
N PRO A 383 17.80 -4.87 11.05
CA PRO A 383 17.98 -6.32 11.01
C PRO A 383 18.17 -6.95 12.40
N LEU A 384 17.56 -8.10 12.61
CA LEU A 384 17.84 -9.02 13.71
C LEU A 384 18.62 -10.22 13.17
N ILE A 385 19.91 -10.23 13.39
CA ILE A 385 20.80 -11.30 12.94
C ILE A 385 20.91 -12.34 14.05
N VAL A 386 20.49 -13.57 13.75
CA VAL A 386 20.56 -14.70 14.68
C VAL A 386 21.78 -15.55 14.33
N VAL A 387 22.63 -15.79 15.34
CA VAL A 387 23.76 -16.71 15.25
C VAL A 387 23.63 -17.76 16.33
N LYS A 388 23.58 -19.01 15.91
CA LYS A 388 23.64 -20.13 16.84
C LYS A 388 25.10 -20.50 17.08
N CYS A 389 25.61 -20.26 18.29
CA CYS A 389 26.99 -20.51 18.70
C CYS A 389 27.22 -22.02 18.96
N SER A 390 26.76 -22.89 18.07
CA SER A 390 26.98 -24.34 18.19
C SER A 390 28.44 -24.69 17.94
N ASN A 391 28.84 -25.91 18.35
CA ASN A 391 30.18 -26.46 18.21
C ASN A 391 30.62 -26.55 16.72
N ALA A 392 30.88 -25.43 16.09
CA ALA A 392 31.46 -25.34 14.76
C ALA A 392 32.99 -25.10 14.87
N PRO A 393 33.79 -25.50 13.88
CA PRO A 393 35.20 -25.13 13.80
C PRO A 393 35.38 -23.62 13.89
N ILE A 394 36.47 -23.17 14.49
CA ILE A 394 36.75 -21.73 14.67
C ILE A 394 36.76 -21.00 13.34
N GLU A 395 37.32 -21.61 12.31
CA GLU A 395 37.42 -21.06 10.95
C GLU A 395 36.02 -20.79 10.36
N ALA A 396 35.07 -21.72 10.56
CA ALA A 396 33.69 -21.55 10.08
C ALA A 396 32.95 -20.44 10.85
N LEU A 397 33.21 -20.30 12.15
CA LEU A 397 32.65 -19.20 12.95
C LEU A 397 33.27 -17.86 12.56
N GLU A 398 34.57 -17.82 12.28
CA GLU A 398 35.22 -16.61 11.77
C GLU A 398 34.62 -16.15 10.45
N GLU A 399 34.43 -17.08 9.50
CA GLU A 399 33.80 -16.79 8.23
C GLU A 399 32.34 -16.33 8.41
N GLU A 400 31.60 -16.96 9.30
CA GLU A 400 30.21 -16.57 9.59
C GLU A 400 30.10 -15.17 10.21
N PHE A 401 30.95 -14.83 11.19
CA PHE A 401 30.90 -13.54 11.87
C PHE A 401 31.52 -12.40 11.06
N PHE A 402 32.67 -12.65 10.44
CA PHE A 402 33.50 -11.62 9.82
C PHE A 402 33.49 -11.64 8.30
N GLY A 403 32.89 -12.67 7.68
CA GLY A 403 32.84 -12.85 6.23
C GLY A 403 34.13 -13.44 5.65
N SER A 404 34.06 -13.90 4.43
CA SER A 404 35.21 -14.44 3.69
C SER A 404 35.54 -13.61 2.46
N VAL A 405 36.85 -13.59 2.13
CA VAL A 405 37.37 -13.08 0.87
C VAL A 405 38.20 -14.21 0.26
N ASP A 406 37.55 -15.05 -0.51
CA ASP A 406 38.26 -16.03 -1.32
C ASP A 406 38.62 -15.42 -2.67
N GLY A 407 39.88 -15.52 -3.09
CA GLY A 407 40.48 -14.76 -4.19
C GLY A 407 39.79 -14.81 -5.55
N ASP A 408 38.87 -15.76 -5.79
CA ASP A 408 38.07 -15.91 -7.02
C ASP A 408 36.57 -15.81 -6.83
N ARG A 409 36.06 -15.62 -5.58
CA ARG A 409 34.65 -15.46 -5.27
C ARG A 409 34.32 -14.03 -4.81
N GLN A 410 33.11 -13.59 -5.08
CA GLN A 410 32.64 -12.30 -4.56
C GLN A 410 32.72 -12.31 -3.02
N PRO A 411 33.24 -11.22 -2.39
CA PRO A 411 33.37 -11.12 -0.94
C PRO A 411 31.99 -11.30 -0.28
N MET A 412 31.88 -12.24 0.65
CA MET A 412 30.67 -12.45 1.45
C MET A 412 30.73 -11.61 2.72
N ALA A 413 29.72 -10.75 2.92
CA ALA A 413 29.57 -9.95 4.13
C ALA A 413 29.33 -10.85 5.36
N GLY A 414 30.06 -10.60 6.44
CA GLY A 414 29.88 -11.30 7.70
C GLY A 414 28.61 -10.86 8.45
N LYS A 415 28.12 -11.70 9.36
CA LYS A 415 26.92 -11.42 10.15
C LYS A 415 27.03 -10.16 11.03
N LEU A 416 28.23 -9.79 11.48
CA LEU A 416 28.48 -8.51 12.16
C LEU A 416 28.19 -7.31 11.27
N GLU A 417 28.56 -7.39 10.01
CA GLU A 417 28.32 -6.33 9.05
C GLU A 417 26.82 -6.26 8.68
N LEU A 418 26.16 -7.41 8.54
CA LEU A 418 24.73 -7.49 8.31
C LEU A 418 23.91 -6.99 9.51
N ALA A 419 24.46 -7.06 10.74
CA ALA A 419 23.80 -6.59 11.96
C ALA A 419 23.93 -5.07 12.18
N LEU A 420 24.65 -4.33 11.34
CA LEU A 420 24.87 -2.88 11.50
C LEU A 420 23.56 -2.10 11.58
N GLY A 421 23.43 -1.25 12.59
CA GLY A 421 22.19 -0.50 12.89
C GLY A 421 21.14 -1.31 13.63
N GLY A 422 21.25 -2.65 13.65
CA GLY A 422 20.29 -3.60 14.18
C GLY A 422 20.72 -4.28 15.49
N THR A 423 20.33 -5.56 15.60
CA THR A 423 20.57 -6.39 16.76
C THR A 423 21.22 -7.72 16.35
N LEU A 424 22.28 -8.12 17.05
CA LEU A 424 22.90 -9.44 16.95
C LEU A 424 22.38 -10.31 18.09
N PHE A 425 21.70 -11.40 17.77
CA PHE A 425 21.27 -12.39 18.75
C PHE A 425 22.21 -13.61 18.72
N LEU A 426 22.90 -13.84 19.83
CA LEU A 426 23.81 -14.97 20.05
C LEU A 426 23.07 -16.05 20.85
N ASP A 427 22.67 -17.13 20.20
CA ASP A 427 22.01 -18.24 20.86
C ASP A 427 23.01 -19.32 21.27
N GLU A 428 22.86 -19.88 22.48
CA GLU A 428 23.78 -20.86 23.09
C GLU A 428 25.21 -20.30 23.20
N VAL A 429 25.35 -19.03 23.66
CA VAL A 429 26.62 -18.29 23.63
C VAL A 429 27.74 -18.95 24.43
N GLU A 430 27.40 -19.78 25.44
CA GLU A 430 28.35 -20.58 26.25
C GLU A 430 29.13 -21.61 25.44
N LYS A 431 28.68 -21.95 24.25
CA LYS A 431 29.36 -22.87 23.33
C LYS A 431 30.41 -22.22 22.44
N LEU A 432 30.49 -20.87 22.48
CA LEU A 432 31.46 -20.14 21.69
C LEU A 432 32.86 -20.34 22.25
N PRO A 433 33.87 -20.74 21.42
CA PRO A 433 35.25 -20.80 21.83
C PRO A 433 35.76 -19.50 22.42
N VAL A 434 36.62 -19.58 23.46
CA VAL A 434 37.14 -18.39 24.17
C VAL A 434 37.81 -17.40 23.21
N GLU A 435 38.65 -17.91 22.33
CA GLU A 435 39.36 -17.08 21.31
C GLU A 435 38.37 -16.34 20.40
N MET A 436 37.30 -17.00 19.94
CA MET A 436 36.27 -16.38 19.12
C MET A 436 35.46 -15.34 19.91
N GLY A 437 35.17 -15.63 21.19
CA GLY A 437 34.54 -14.68 22.10
C GLY A 437 35.35 -13.40 22.29
N ASP A 438 36.67 -13.51 22.41
CA ASP A 438 37.56 -12.35 22.55
C ASP A 438 37.64 -11.52 21.25
N LYS A 439 37.75 -12.19 20.08
CA LYS A 439 37.69 -11.52 18.77
C LYS A 439 36.36 -10.77 18.55
N LEU A 440 35.25 -11.42 18.91
CA LEU A 440 33.91 -10.83 18.80
C LEU A 440 33.76 -9.61 19.71
N ALA A 441 34.21 -9.71 20.96
CA ALA A 441 34.19 -8.61 21.93
C ALA A 441 35.07 -7.43 21.47
N ASP A 442 36.25 -7.68 20.92
CA ASP A 442 37.12 -6.63 20.34
C ASP A 442 36.42 -5.93 19.18
N ALA A 443 35.86 -6.68 18.24
CA ALA A 443 35.14 -6.13 17.11
C ALA A 443 33.93 -5.25 17.53
N LEU A 444 33.16 -5.70 18.51
CA LEU A 444 31.99 -4.95 19.02
C LEU A 444 32.37 -3.68 19.80
N LYS A 445 33.51 -3.69 20.54
CA LYS A 445 33.99 -2.55 21.31
C LYS A 445 34.75 -1.53 20.46
N ASN A 446 35.68 -2.02 19.65
CA ASN A 446 36.65 -1.20 18.93
C ASN A 446 36.37 -1.02 17.43
N GLY A 447 35.35 -1.71 16.91
CA GLY A 447 34.99 -1.70 15.50
C GLY A 447 35.77 -2.71 14.65
N LEU A 448 35.26 -2.95 13.43
CA LEU A 448 35.90 -3.77 12.42
C LEU A 448 36.95 -2.98 11.64
N VAL A 449 38.08 -3.61 11.38
CA VAL A 449 39.09 -3.06 10.46
C VAL A 449 38.59 -3.25 9.02
N ASN A 450 38.39 -2.14 8.32
CA ASN A 450 38.12 -2.19 6.89
C ASN A 450 39.40 -2.73 6.20
N ARG A 451 39.25 -3.85 5.48
CA ARG A 451 40.39 -4.57 4.86
C ARG A 451 41.07 -3.78 3.72
N GLU A 452 40.30 -2.89 3.07
CA GLU A 452 40.83 -2.09 1.95
C GLU A 452 41.54 -0.82 2.45
N THR A 453 41.03 -0.19 3.48
CA THR A 453 41.55 1.11 3.95
C THR A 453 42.38 1.02 5.23
N GLY A 454 42.38 -0.13 5.91
CA GLY A 454 43.05 -0.31 7.20
C GLY A 454 42.41 0.49 8.37
N VAL A 455 41.33 1.23 8.12
CA VAL A 455 40.67 2.08 9.13
C VAL A 455 39.64 1.27 9.90
N ARG A 456 39.64 1.40 11.23
CA ARG A 456 38.58 0.78 12.07
C ARG A 456 37.27 1.56 11.96
N LYS A 457 36.18 0.88 11.55
CA LYS A 457 34.81 1.42 11.53
C LYS A 457 34.06 0.91 12.76
N LYS A 458 33.60 1.85 13.62
CA LYS A 458 32.83 1.49 14.82
C LYS A 458 31.51 0.82 14.43
N LEU A 459 31.19 -0.29 15.10
CA LEU A 459 29.95 -1.03 14.87
C LEU A 459 28.82 -0.47 15.76
N ASN A 460 27.72 -0.07 15.15
CA ASN A 460 26.49 0.25 15.86
C ASN A 460 25.60 -1.00 15.88
N VAL A 461 25.90 -1.95 16.78
CA VAL A 461 25.19 -3.23 16.91
C VAL A 461 24.82 -3.43 18.37
N ARG A 462 23.53 -3.69 18.63
CA ARG A 462 23.04 -4.13 19.95
C ARG A 462 23.19 -5.64 20.07
N VAL A 463 23.64 -6.15 21.24
CA VAL A 463 23.81 -7.58 21.44
C VAL A 463 22.76 -8.11 22.42
N ILE A 464 22.09 -9.20 22.04
CA ILE A 464 21.28 -10.03 22.93
C ILE A 464 21.95 -11.42 22.93
N ALA A 465 22.40 -11.89 24.08
CA ALA A 465 22.98 -13.22 24.23
C ALA A 465 22.06 -14.13 25.03
N ALA A 466 21.92 -15.38 24.62
CA ALA A 466 21.16 -16.40 25.36
C ALA A 466 22.08 -17.54 25.79
N CYS A 467 21.94 -17.98 27.05
CA CYS A 467 22.66 -19.12 27.59
C CYS A 467 21.76 -19.99 28.49
N ASP A 468 22.14 -21.25 28.66
CA ASP A 468 21.52 -22.15 29.65
C ASP A 468 22.37 -22.32 30.89
N SER A 469 23.63 -21.96 30.82
CA SER A 469 24.66 -22.17 31.86
C SER A 469 24.97 -20.87 32.60
N ASN A 470 25.61 -20.98 33.75
CA ASN A 470 26.12 -19.83 34.50
C ASN A 470 27.41 -19.31 33.85
N LEU A 471 27.28 -18.29 32.96
CA LEU A 471 28.42 -17.71 32.25
C LEU A 471 29.49 -17.13 33.17
N LYS A 472 29.12 -16.60 34.35
CA LYS A 472 30.08 -16.12 35.32
C LYS A 472 31.03 -17.22 35.75
N ARG A 473 30.47 -18.37 36.14
CA ARG A 473 31.27 -19.52 36.58
C ARG A 473 32.15 -20.08 35.45
N LEU A 474 31.67 -20.03 34.17
CA LEU A 474 32.47 -20.45 33.02
C LEU A 474 33.61 -19.46 32.76
N SER A 475 33.36 -18.18 32.85
CA SER A 475 34.35 -17.14 32.68
C SER A 475 35.41 -17.19 33.79
N ASP A 476 35.01 -17.37 35.06
CA ASP A 476 35.94 -17.52 36.21
C ASP A 476 36.86 -18.76 36.07
N LYS A 477 36.39 -19.80 35.35
CA LYS A 477 37.19 -21.00 35.04
C LYS A 477 38.01 -20.90 33.73
N GLY A 478 37.97 -19.79 33.03
CA GLY A 478 38.63 -19.62 31.74
C GLY A 478 38.00 -20.43 30.58
N LEU A 479 36.76 -20.92 30.75
CA LEU A 479 36.03 -21.68 29.75
C LEU A 479 35.11 -20.82 28.87
N PHE A 480 35.01 -19.54 29.18
CA PHE A 480 34.27 -18.52 28.40
C PHE A 480 35.04 -17.21 28.41
N SER A 481 34.95 -16.44 27.28
CA SER A 481 35.64 -15.15 27.14
C SER A 481 35.17 -14.16 28.20
N LYS A 482 36.13 -13.62 28.99
CA LYS A 482 35.84 -12.59 29.99
C LYS A 482 35.41 -11.30 29.34
N SER A 483 36.03 -10.93 28.22
CA SER A 483 35.74 -9.71 27.45
C SER A 483 34.31 -9.71 26.91
N LEU A 484 33.84 -10.84 26.39
CA LEU A 484 32.48 -11.00 25.88
C LEU A 484 31.47 -11.05 27.04
N TYR A 485 31.81 -11.73 28.15
CA TYR A 485 30.97 -11.76 29.35
C TYR A 485 30.70 -10.35 29.87
N GLU A 486 31.73 -9.53 30.03
CA GLU A 486 31.59 -8.14 30.47
C GLU A 486 30.73 -7.30 29.53
N LEU A 487 30.82 -7.54 28.21
CA LEU A 487 30.05 -6.83 27.19
C LEU A 487 28.55 -7.15 27.25
N VAL A 488 28.16 -8.41 27.50
CA VAL A 488 26.75 -8.84 27.51
C VAL A 488 26.07 -8.69 28.87
N LEU A 489 26.81 -8.28 29.90
CA LEU A 489 26.32 -8.25 31.28
C LEU A 489 25.52 -6.98 31.63
N ASP A 490 25.38 -6.00 30.74
CA ASP A 490 24.69 -4.73 31.03
C ASP A 490 23.32 -4.95 31.67
N THR A 491 22.60 -5.96 31.18
CA THR A 491 21.31 -6.34 31.75
C THR A 491 21.11 -7.87 31.68
N THR A 492 20.91 -8.51 32.83
CA THR A 492 20.61 -9.94 32.89
C THR A 492 19.13 -10.19 33.16
N MET A 493 18.54 -11.10 32.39
CA MET A 493 17.16 -11.57 32.56
C MET A 493 17.12 -13.08 32.71
N ARG A 494 16.52 -13.57 33.80
CA ARG A 494 16.27 -14.99 34.01
C ARG A 494 14.93 -15.35 33.38
N VAL A 495 14.91 -16.37 32.50
CA VAL A 495 13.70 -16.94 31.92
C VAL A 495 13.30 -18.17 32.76
N PRO A 496 12.15 -18.14 33.43
CA PRO A 496 11.76 -19.25 34.33
C PRO A 496 11.47 -20.53 33.54
N PRO A 497 11.86 -21.70 34.05
CA PRO A 497 11.50 -22.98 33.46
C PRO A 497 9.99 -23.24 33.62
N LEU A 498 9.44 -24.11 32.77
CA LEU A 498 8.00 -24.35 32.70
C LEU A 498 7.40 -24.87 34.02
N ARG A 499 8.17 -25.66 34.81
CA ARG A 499 7.79 -26.15 36.14
C ARG A 499 7.63 -25.03 37.20
N GLU A 500 8.20 -23.87 37.02
CA GLU A 500 7.99 -22.70 37.88
C GLU A 500 6.77 -21.86 37.48
N ARG A 501 6.15 -22.18 36.31
CA ARG A 501 4.95 -21.53 35.79
C ARG A 501 3.90 -22.53 35.31
N VAL A 502 3.54 -23.44 36.17
CA VAL A 502 2.64 -24.58 35.86
C VAL A 502 1.29 -24.14 35.32
N LYS A 503 0.74 -23.00 35.78
CA LYS A 503 -0.53 -22.46 35.28
C LYS A 503 -0.48 -22.06 33.83
N ASP A 504 0.70 -21.74 33.28
CA ASP A 504 0.86 -21.38 31.87
C ASP A 504 0.74 -22.61 30.96
N ILE A 505 0.87 -23.85 31.48
CA ILE A 505 0.83 -25.06 30.66
C ILE A 505 -0.48 -25.19 29.91
N GLU A 506 -1.61 -24.92 30.55
CA GLU A 506 -2.94 -24.98 29.92
C GLU A 506 -3.07 -23.98 28.76
N VAL A 507 -2.69 -22.75 29.01
CA VAL A 507 -2.81 -21.65 28.00
C VAL A 507 -1.85 -21.92 26.85
N ILE A 508 -0.61 -22.35 27.13
CA ILE A 508 0.38 -22.70 26.11
C ILE A 508 -0.08 -23.89 25.27
N ALA A 509 -0.60 -24.96 25.91
CA ALA A 509 -1.07 -26.14 25.20
C ALA A 509 -2.28 -25.81 24.29
N SER A 510 -3.23 -25.02 24.80
CA SER A 510 -4.38 -24.56 24.02
C SER A 510 -3.97 -23.70 22.82
N HIS A 511 -2.96 -22.85 22.97
CA HIS A 511 -2.40 -22.05 21.90
C HIS A 511 -1.74 -22.92 20.83
N ILE A 512 -0.93 -23.91 21.23
CA ILE A 512 -0.29 -24.86 20.30
C ILE A 512 -1.36 -25.63 19.50
N LEU A 513 -2.42 -26.09 20.14
CA LEU A 513 -3.52 -26.80 19.47
C LEU A 513 -4.24 -25.91 18.46
N ALA A 514 -4.46 -24.62 18.79
CA ALA A 514 -5.09 -23.66 17.89
C ALA A 514 -4.19 -23.35 16.66
N GLU A 515 -2.88 -23.16 16.89
CA GLU A 515 -1.91 -22.96 15.79
C GLU A 515 -1.88 -24.18 14.85
N MET A 516 -1.86 -25.40 15.39
CA MET A 516 -1.84 -26.62 14.59
C MET A 516 -3.12 -26.81 13.78
N SER A 517 -4.28 -26.52 14.38
CA SER A 517 -5.56 -26.59 13.68
C SER A 517 -5.58 -25.62 12.50
N ALA A 518 -5.08 -24.40 12.68
CA ALA A 518 -5.00 -23.38 11.62
C ALA A 518 -3.99 -23.75 10.53
N GLN A 519 -2.79 -24.22 10.90
CA GLN A 519 -1.73 -24.58 9.94
C GLN A 519 -2.09 -25.76 9.03
N HIS A 520 -2.82 -26.73 9.59
CA HIS A 520 -3.16 -27.96 8.88
C HIS A 520 -4.60 -27.96 8.33
N ASN A 521 -5.36 -26.86 8.50
CA ASN A 521 -6.78 -26.78 8.14
C ASN A 521 -7.62 -27.93 8.73
N LEU A 522 -7.30 -28.33 9.98
CA LEU A 522 -8.00 -29.38 10.71
C LEU A 522 -8.96 -28.79 11.75
N PRO A 523 -10.01 -29.52 12.14
CA PRO A 523 -10.92 -29.09 13.21
C PRO A 523 -10.18 -28.81 14.52
N PRO A 524 -10.60 -27.81 15.30
CA PRO A 524 -9.98 -27.49 16.58
C PRO A 524 -10.13 -28.63 17.58
N LYS A 525 -9.04 -28.94 18.26
CA LYS A 525 -9.00 -29.99 19.31
C LYS A 525 -8.83 -29.36 20.67
N ARG A 526 -9.29 -30.06 21.71
CA ARG A 526 -9.19 -29.64 23.11
C ARG A 526 -8.63 -30.78 23.97
N LEU A 527 -7.99 -30.43 25.08
CA LEU A 527 -7.53 -31.38 26.09
C LEU A 527 -8.68 -31.75 27.02
N SER A 528 -8.79 -33.03 27.41
CA SER A 528 -9.65 -33.41 28.53
C SER A 528 -9.06 -32.93 29.86
N PRO A 529 -9.87 -32.80 30.93
CA PRO A 529 -9.38 -32.42 32.26
C PRO A 529 -8.30 -33.38 32.77
N GLU A 530 -8.42 -34.67 32.49
CA GLU A 530 -7.46 -35.73 32.86
C GLU A 530 -6.14 -35.54 32.10
N ALA A 531 -6.22 -35.23 30.81
CA ALA A 531 -5.06 -34.91 29.98
C ALA A 531 -4.32 -33.67 30.49
N LEU A 532 -5.06 -32.63 30.87
CA LEU A 532 -4.49 -31.41 31.43
C LEU A 532 -3.81 -31.65 32.78
N ASN A 533 -4.45 -32.43 33.67
CA ASN A 533 -3.85 -32.83 34.95
C ASN A 533 -2.54 -33.60 34.77
N LEU A 534 -2.48 -34.47 33.77
CA LEU A 534 -1.25 -35.19 33.43
C LEU A 534 -0.14 -34.23 32.99
N LEU A 535 -0.46 -33.27 32.10
CA LEU A 535 0.52 -32.31 31.62
C LEU A 535 1.04 -31.39 32.73
N THR A 536 0.16 -30.91 33.62
CA THR A 536 0.52 -30.03 34.74
C THR A 536 1.32 -30.75 35.82
N GLY A 537 1.20 -32.09 35.94
CA GLY A 537 1.97 -32.94 36.87
C GLY A 537 3.40 -33.25 36.39
N CYS A 538 3.75 -32.95 35.15
CA CYS A 538 5.07 -33.25 34.58
C CYS A 538 6.11 -32.18 34.88
N SER A 539 7.37 -32.56 35.05
CA SER A 539 8.49 -31.62 35.35
C SER A 539 9.05 -30.85 34.16
N TRP A 540 8.80 -31.33 32.96
CA TRP A 540 9.19 -30.70 31.67
C TRP A 540 10.67 -30.29 31.59
N PRO A 541 11.63 -31.22 31.65
CA PRO A 541 13.06 -30.86 31.54
C PRO A 541 13.42 -30.19 30.21
N GLY A 542 12.69 -30.42 29.13
CA GLY A 542 12.82 -29.76 27.84
C GLY A 542 11.87 -28.58 27.68
N ASN A 543 11.19 -28.14 28.74
CA ASN A 543 10.33 -26.97 28.84
C ASN A 543 9.25 -26.89 27.73
N ILE A 544 8.99 -25.72 27.16
CA ILE A 544 7.96 -25.51 26.14
C ILE A 544 8.22 -26.32 24.87
N LYS A 545 9.49 -26.49 24.49
CA LYS A 545 9.84 -27.29 23.30
C LYS A 545 9.43 -28.75 23.45
N GLN A 546 9.60 -29.32 24.65
CA GLN A 546 9.15 -30.69 24.96
C GLN A 546 7.61 -30.76 25.01
N LEU A 547 6.96 -29.81 25.67
CA LEU A 547 5.50 -29.72 25.72
C LEU A 547 4.91 -29.63 24.29
N GLN A 548 5.47 -28.80 23.44
CA GLN A 548 5.05 -28.68 22.04
C GLN A 548 5.13 -30.00 21.30
N GLY A 549 6.25 -30.74 21.39
CA GLY A 549 6.39 -32.04 20.74
C GLY A 549 5.38 -33.08 21.22
N VAL A 550 5.06 -33.09 22.53
CA VAL A 550 4.05 -34.00 23.10
C VAL A 550 2.63 -33.65 22.61
N ILE A 551 2.29 -32.34 22.56
CA ILE A 551 0.99 -31.88 22.07
C ILE A 551 0.85 -32.16 20.56
N GLU A 552 1.89 -31.93 19.78
CA GLU A 552 1.90 -32.22 18.34
C GLU A 552 1.65 -33.70 18.06
N GLN A 553 2.32 -34.59 18.77
CA GLN A 553 2.09 -36.04 18.67
C GLN A 553 0.65 -36.38 19.04
N ALA A 554 0.15 -35.89 20.17
CA ALA A 554 -1.22 -36.15 20.61
C ALA A 554 -2.25 -35.64 19.61
N PHE A 555 -2.01 -34.46 19.00
CA PHE A 555 -2.88 -33.86 17.99
C PHE A 555 -3.06 -34.77 16.77
N PHE A 556 -1.98 -35.32 16.22
CA PHE A 556 -2.06 -36.16 15.03
C PHE A 556 -2.56 -37.59 15.32
N HIS A 557 -2.30 -38.12 16.52
CA HIS A 557 -2.72 -39.46 16.86
C HIS A 557 -4.16 -39.57 17.39
N THR A 558 -4.81 -38.45 17.70
CA THR A 558 -6.20 -38.42 18.17
C THR A 558 -7.16 -38.21 17.02
N PRO A 559 -8.03 -39.19 16.67
CA PRO A 559 -8.99 -38.98 15.57
C PRO A 559 -10.11 -37.98 15.91
N GLY A 560 -10.46 -37.85 17.20
CA GLY A 560 -11.56 -37.02 17.69
C GLY A 560 -11.17 -35.60 18.02
N ALA A 561 -12.16 -34.78 18.45
CA ALA A 561 -11.96 -33.40 18.87
C ALA A 561 -11.39 -33.24 20.28
N ILE A 562 -11.39 -34.29 21.08
CA ILE A 562 -10.90 -34.30 22.49
C ILE A 562 -9.68 -35.18 22.56
N ILE A 563 -8.60 -34.65 23.11
CA ILE A 563 -7.35 -35.36 23.39
C ILE A 563 -7.41 -35.85 24.83
N GLU A 564 -7.49 -37.19 25.00
CA GLU A 564 -7.55 -37.85 26.30
C GLU A 564 -6.15 -38.11 26.87
N SER A 565 -6.08 -38.44 28.17
CA SER A 565 -4.81 -38.74 28.84
C SER A 565 -4.01 -39.86 28.18
N ASP A 566 -4.69 -40.88 27.61
CA ASP A 566 -4.07 -42.00 26.93
C ASP A 566 -3.39 -41.62 25.61
N ASN A 567 -3.80 -40.49 25.02
CA ASN A 567 -3.17 -39.93 23.81
C ASN A 567 -1.88 -39.16 24.11
N ILE A 568 -1.64 -38.84 25.39
CA ILE A 568 -0.49 -38.06 25.83
C ILE A 568 0.60 -39.02 26.35
N LYS A 569 1.71 -39.06 25.66
CA LYS A 569 2.89 -39.80 26.08
C LYS A 569 3.99 -38.83 26.46
N PRO A 570 4.12 -38.43 27.74
CA PRO A 570 5.26 -37.63 28.17
C PRO A 570 6.51 -38.51 28.07
N VAL A 571 7.28 -38.32 26.99
CA VAL A 571 8.54 -39.03 26.78
C VAL A 571 9.54 -38.52 27.80
N SER A 572 9.99 -39.34 28.71
CA SER A 572 11.23 -39.09 29.43
C SER A 572 12.36 -39.05 28.39
N TYR A 573 12.93 -37.86 28.18
CA TYR A 573 14.07 -37.69 27.29
C TYR A 573 15.29 -38.39 27.91
N THR A 574 15.48 -39.66 27.60
CA THR A 574 16.78 -40.31 27.69
C THR A 574 17.57 -39.81 26.48
N HIS A 575 18.71 -39.20 26.72
CA HIS A 575 19.68 -38.84 25.69
C HIS A 575 19.95 -40.05 24.80
N LEU A 576 19.37 -40.04 23.59
CA LEU A 576 19.88 -40.90 22.52
C LEU A 576 21.16 -40.22 22.01
N THR A 577 22.28 -40.56 22.63
CA THR A 577 23.59 -40.47 21.99
C THR A 577 23.50 -41.35 20.75
N LEU A 578 23.54 -40.72 19.55
CA LEU A 578 23.74 -41.45 18.32
C LEU A 578 25.04 -42.25 18.45
N PRO A 579 25.05 -43.54 18.09
CA PRO A 579 26.28 -44.31 18.10
C PRO A 579 27.25 -43.69 17.07
N THR A 580 28.43 -43.34 17.53
CA THR A 580 29.56 -42.99 16.71
C THR A 580 29.86 -44.22 15.84
N ILE A 581 29.56 -44.13 14.54
CA ILE A 581 30.02 -45.11 13.57
C ILE A 581 31.52 -44.86 13.40
N ALA A 582 32.29 -45.89 13.80
CA ALA A 582 33.74 -45.96 13.65
C ALA A 582 34.18 -45.99 12.20
#